data_7e1cf8de505ce89c01e61e07f8f64195
#
_entry.id   7e1cf8de505ce89c01e61e07f8f64195
#
_cell.length_a   1.000
_cell.length_b   1.000
_cell.length_c   1.000
_cell.angle_alpha   90.00
_cell.angle_beta   90.00
_cell.angle_gamma   90.00
#
_symmetry.space_group_name_H-M   'P 1'
#
loop_
_entity.id
_entity.type
_entity.pdbx_description
1 polymer ?
#
loop_
_entity_poly.entity_id
_entity_poly.type
_entity_poly.pdbx_seq_one_letter_code
_entity_poly.pdbx_strand_id
1 'polypeptide(L)'
;RNGAQGQVFDGGHKIKSVKVISVTKGKSTETEAKFTISDTRMQVFLPQELKSKGGSVKIKIDFSFIAPFEGSDRMGVLETKNGKIFTIAQWYPRMCVYDDVRGWNVNPYLGASEFYLEYGDFEVSITAPSNHIVVCSGELTNPAAVYSIEEQKRLAQAKLSDKTVLIRSADEVNSLSKSVSGATKTWNYKIKNARDISWASSAAFILDAAK
;
A
#
# COMPACT_ATOMS: atom_id res chain seq x y z
N ARG A 1 14.73 2.58 -14.55
CA ARG A 1 14.45 3.41 -15.75
C ARG A 1 14.41 2.61 -17.05
N ASN A 2 14.88 1.38 -17.08
CA ASN A 2 14.90 0.57 -18.29
C ASN A 2 13.72 -0.41 -18.40
N GLY A 3 12.95 -0.63 -17.34
CA GLY A 3 11.90 -1.66 -17.32
C GLY A 3 10.65 -1.31 -18.13
N ALA A 4 10.33 -0.04 -18.29
CA ALA A 4 9.12 0.40 -19.00
C ALA A 4 9.40 1.07 -20.35
N GLN A 5 10.65 1.05 -20.82
CA GLN A 5 10.98 1.62 -22.14
C GLN A 5 10.30 0.79 -23.24
N GLY A 6 9.26 1.37 -23.83
CA GLY A 6 8.50 0.77 -24.92
C GLY A 6 7.09 0.31 -24.58
N GLN A 7 6.70 0.24 -23.29
CA GLN A 7 5.32 -0.03 -22.92
C GLN A 7 4.51 1.26 -22.85
N VAL A 8 3.51 1.37 -23.71
CA VAL A 8 2.51 2.43 -23.61
C VAL A 8 1.45 1.96 -22.61
N PHE A 9 1.42 2.56 -21.42
CA PHE A 9 0.35 2.33 -20.47
C PHE A 9 -0.13 3.66 -19.87
N ASP A 10 -1.39 3.69 -19.45
CA ASP A 10 -2.01 4.86 -18.85
C ASP A 10 -1.62 4.93 -17.36
N GLY A 11 -0.45 5.50 -17.09
CA GLY A 11 0.15 5.58 -15.76
C GLY A 11 -0.36 6.74 -14.92
N GLY A 12 0.14 6.80 -13.67
CA GLY A 12 -0.21 7.84 -12.71
C GLY A 12 -1.51 7.56 -11.94
N HIS A 13 -1.78 8.42 -10.96
CA HIS A 13 -2.99 8.33 -10.15
C HIS A 13 -4.17 9.03 -10.82
N LYS A 14 -5.29 8.34 -10.95
CA LYS A 14 -6.57 8.92 -11.36
C LYS A 14 -7.36 9.28 -10.11
N ILE A 15 -7.35 10.56 -9.77
CA ILE A 15 -8.04 11.07 -8.57
C ILE A 15 -9.54 11.13 -8.85
N LYS A 16 -10.35 10.45 -8.03
CA LYS A 16 -11.81 10.45 -8.14
C LYS A 16 -12.45 11.49 -7.24
N SER A 17 -11.96 11.61 -5.99
CA SER A 17 -12.42 12.64 -5.06
C SER A 17 -11.34 12.99 -4.04
N VAL A 18 -11.40 14.23 -3.55
CA VAL A 18 -10.58 14.70 -2.41
C VAL A 18 -11.53 15.38 -1.43
N LYS A 19 -11.59 14.90 -0.21
CA LYS A 19 -12.47 15.43 0.83
C LYS A 19 -11.72 15.79 2.08
N VAL A 20 -12.15 16.87 2.72
CA VAL A 20 -11.71 17.23 4.09
C VAL A 20 -12.76 16.73 5.06
N ILE A 21 -12.29 16.02 6.09
CA ILE A 21 -13.14 15.50 7.15
C ILE A 21 -12.99 16.40 8.37
N SER A 22 -14.09 17.01 8.78
CA SER A 22 -14.18 17.82 9.99
C SER A 22 -14.99 17.10 11.06
N VAL A 23 -14.53 17.18 12.32
CA VAL A 23 -15.25 16.61 13.46
C VAL A 23 -15.72 17.75 14.35
N THR A 24 -17.03 17.95 14.47
CA THR A 24 -17.61 18.96 15.32
C THR A 24 -18.62 18.31 16.26
N LYS A 25 -18.43 18.47 17.56
CA LYS A 25 -19.28 17.88 18.62
C LYS A 25 -19.52 16.36 18.41
N GLY A 26 -18.49 15.62 18.03
CA GLY A 26 -18.56 14.17 17.80
C GLY A 26 -19.20 13.75 16.46
N LYS A 27 -19.70 14.70 15.66
CA LYS A 27 -20.26 14.43 14.33
C LYS A 27 -19.18 14.67 13.25
N SER A 28 -18.90 13.66 12.45
CA SER A 28 -18.00 13.76 11.28
C SER A 28 -18.76 14.26 10.08
N THR A 29 -18.19 15.24 9.37
CA THR A 29 -18.72 15.79 8.12
C THR A 29 -17.64 15.75 7.06
N GLU A 30 -17.93 15.17 5.90
CA GLU A 30 -17.06 15.16 4.71
C GLU A 30 -17.46 16.33 3.78
N THR A 31 -16.49 17.14 3.39
CA THR A 31 -16.68 18.25 2.44
C THR A 31 -15.71 18.09 1.28
N GLU A 32 -16.20 18.19 0.05
CA GLU A 32 -15.35 18.19 -1.13
C GLU A 32 -14.34 19.34 -1.08
N ALA A 33 -13.08 19.01 -1.33
CA ALA A 33 -12.00 19.98 -1.38
C ALA A 33 -11.67 20.37 -2.82
N LYS A 34 -11.41 21.63 -3.06
CA LYS A 34 -10.79 22.08 -4.31
C LYS A 34 -9.33 21.64 -4.31
N PHE A 35 -8.84 21.18 -5.44
CA PHE A 35 -7.42 20.85 -5.61
C PHE A 35 -6.92 21.17 -7.03
N THR A 36 -5.64 21.33 -7.16
CA THR A 36 -4.94 21.46 -8.46
C THR A 36 -3.81 20.45 -8.53
N ILE A 37 -3.55 19.94 -9.73
CA ILE A 37 -2.44 19.02 -9.98
C ILE A 37 -1.47 19.69 -10.94
N SER A 38 -0.19 19.69 -10.57
CA SER A 38 0.89 20.15 -11.40
C SER A 38 2.01 19.12 -11.33
N ASP A 39 2.21 18.39 -12.41
CA ASP A 39 3.17 17.31 -12.51
C ASP A 39 2.92 16.22 -11.43
N THR A 40 3.86 15.94 -10.55
CA THR A 40 3.73 14.95 -9.46
C THR A 40 3.17 15.52 -8.15
N ARG A 41 2.73 16.78 -8.16
CA ARG A 41 2.27 17.52 -6.99
C ARG A 41 0.77 17.80 -7.07
N MET A 42 0.06 17.53 -5.98
CA MET A 42 -1.31 17.95 -5.77
C MET A 42 -1.39 18.98 -4.64
N GLN A 43 -1.96 20.15 -4.92
CA GLN A 43 -2.26 21.17 -3.91
C GLN A 43 -3.75 21.08 -3.55
N VAL A 44 -4.03 20.85 -2.28
CA VAL A 44 -5.39 20.79 -1.73
C VAL A 44 -5.69 22.09 -1.00
N PHE A 45 -6.80 22.75 -1.36
CA PHE A 45 -7.26 23.97 -0.72
C PHE A 45 -8.19 23.61 0.44
N LEU A 46 -7.72 23.87 1.66
CA LEU A 46 -8.53 23.62 2.85
C LEU A 46 -9.67 24.64 2.95
N PRO A 47 -10.88 24.22 3.32
CA PRO A 47 -12.03 25.13 3.49
C PRO A 47 -11.86 26.10 4.67
N GLN A 48 -10.97 25.77 5.60
CA GLN A 48 -10.63 26.58 6.76
C GLN A 48 -9.13 26.48 7.03
N GLU A 49 -8.54 27.54 7.58
CA GLU A 49 -7.14 27.55 7.97
C GLU A 49 -6.86 26.51 9.06
N LEU A 50 -5.74 25.81 8.91
CA LEU A 50 -5.23 24.92 9.94
C LEU A 50 -4.59 25.76 11.04
N LYS A 51 -5.11 25.64 12.27
CA LYS A 51 -4.60 26.40 13.41
C LYS A 51 -3.17 25.95 13.77
N SER A 52 -2.33 26.90 14.11
CA SER A 52 -1.01 26.62 14.69
C SER A 52 -1.14 25.91 16.04
N LYS A 53 -0.04 25.31 16.52
CA LYS A 53 0.04 24.66 17.84
C LYS A 53 -0.95 23.50 18.03
N GLY A 54 -0.87 22.51 17.17
CA GLY A 54 -1.61 21.25 17.31
C GLY A 54 -2.90 21.16 16.49
N GLY A 55 -3.13 22.08 15.57
CA GLY A 55 -4.20 21.92 14.59
C GLY A 55 -3.97 20.66 13.76
N SER A 56 -5.04 19.91 13.49
CA SER A 56 -5.00 18.72 12.64
C SER A 56 -6.07 18.78 11.56
N VAL A 57 -5.80 18.16 10.44
CA VAL A 57 -6.73 18.00 9.34
C VAL A 57 -6.74 16.53 8.89
N LYS A 58 -7.90 16.01 8.56
CA LYS A 58 -8.05 14.68 7.96
C LYS A 58 -8.50 14.85 6.51
N ILE A 59 -7.72 14.30 5.60
CA ILE A 59 -8.00 14.32 4.16
C ILE A 59 -8.29 12.88 3.72
N LYS A 60 -9.35 12.73 2.94
CA LYS A 60 -9.72 11.47 2.30
C LYS A 60 -9.55 11.63 0.79
N ILE A 61 -8.79 10.74 0.19
CA ILE A 61 -8.54 10.73 -1.25
C ILE A 61 -9.01 9.38 -1.81
N ASP A 62 -9.90 9.42 -2.78
CA ASP A 62 -10.28 8.24 -3.57
C ASP A 62 -9.57 8.33 -4.93
N PHE A 63 -8.80 7.30 -5.23
CA PHE A 63 -7.98 7.23 -6.43
C PHE A 63 -7.85 5.81 -6.96
N SER A 64 -7.43 5.69 -8.20
CA SER A 64 -7.03 4.44 -8.82
C SER A 64 -5.76 4.62 -9.65
N PHE A 65 -5.05 3.54 -9.88
CA PHE A 65 -3.89 3.50 -10.77
C PHE A 65 -3.78 2.12 -11.42
N ILE A 66 -3.02 2.06 -12.50
CA ILE A 66 -2.70 0.82 -13.20
C ILE A 66 -1.28 0.43 -12.81
N ALA A 67 -1.09 -0.77 -12.27
CA ALA A 67 0.25 -1.31 -12.06
C ALA A 67 0.82 -1.75 -13.42
N PRO A 68 2.04 -1.32 -13.80
CA PRO A 68 2.63 -1.67 -15.08
C PRO A 68 2.91 -3.18 -15.16
N PHE A 69 2.71 -3.73 -16.33
CA PHE A 69 3.10 -5.11 -16.62
C PHE A 69 4.62 -5.19 -16.80
N GLU A 70 5.24 -6.24 -16.22
CA GLU A 70 6.72 -6.43 -16.21
C GLU A 70 7.54 -5.27 -15.61
N GLY A 71 6.87 -4.39 -14.92
CA GLY A 71 7.53 -3.54 -13.97
C GLY A 71 8.11 -2.23 -14.46
N SER A 72 7.99 -1.29 -13.55
CA SER A 72 8.92 -0.20 -13.33
C SER A 72 9.70 -0.50 -12.05
N ASP A 73 10.74 0.25 -11.75
CA ASP A 73 11.67 -0.02 -10.65
C ASP A 73 11.03 -0.27 -9.27
N ARG A 74 9.80 0.20 -9.03
CA ARG A 74 9.16 0.21 -7.71
C ARG A 74 7.81 -0.51 -7.65
N MET A 75 7.19 -0.79 -8.77
CA MET A 75 5.97 -1.59 -8.82
C MET A 75 5.84 -2.32 -10.14
N GLY A 76 5.06 -3.40 -10.14
CA GLY A 76 4.79 -4.13 -11.36
C GLY A 76 3.94 -5.35 -11.15
N VAL A 77 3.55 -5.93 -12.27
CA VAL A 77 2.83 -7.20 -12.36
C VAL A 77 3.66 -8.15 -13.19
N LEU A 78 4.04 -9.28 -12.61
CA LEU A 78 4.72 -10.38 -13.30
C LEU A 78 3.74 -11.54 -13.48
N GLU A 79 3.65 -12.08 -14.68
CA GLU A 79 2.85 -13.28 -14.95
C GLU A 79 3.67 -14.55 -14.73
N THR A 80 3.12 -15.51 -13.99
CA THR A 80 3.73 -16.81 -13.75
C THR A 80 2.75 -17.94 -14.08
N LYS A 81 3.27 -19.16 -14.18
CA LYS A 81 2.43 -20.36 -14.40
C LYS A 81 1.35 -20.57 -13.32
N ASN A 82 1.57 -20.05 -12.11
CA ASN A 82 0.69 -20.20 -10.95
C ASN A 82 -0.14 -18.94 -10.65
N GLY A 83 -0.09 -17.93 -11.51
CA GLY A 83 -0.84 -16.68 -11.36
C GLY A 83 0.05 -15.44 -11.40
N LYS A 84 -0.58 -14.28 -11.30
CA LYS A 84 0.12 -13.00 -11.32
C LYS A 84 0.73 -12.68 -9.96
N ILE A 85 1.92 -12.09 -9.98
CA ILE A 85 2.58 -11.49 -8.82
C ILE A 85 2.43 -9.97 -8.94
N PHE A 86 1.86 -9.36 -7.94
CA PHE A 86 1.76 -7.91 -7.80
C PHE A 86 2.77 -7.44 -6.77
N THR A 87 3.66 -6.53 -7.16
CA THR A 87 4.59 -5.85 -6.26
C THR A 87 4.30 -4.37 -6.31
N ILE A 88 3.92 -3.77 -5.18
CA ILE A 88 3.37 -2.42 -5.12
C ILE A 88 4.09 -1.60 -4.07
N ALA A 89 4.83 -0.59 -4.53
CA ALA A 89 5.50 0.40 -3.69
C ALA A 89 5.27 1.81 -4.25
N GLN A 90 5.39 2.83 -3.40
CA GLN A 90 5.19 4.23 -3.79
C GLN A 90 3.84 4.49 -4.50
N TRP A 91 2.78 3.93 -3.94
CA TRP A 91 1.50 3.71 -4.63
C TRP A 91 0.36 4.63 -4.20
N TYR A 92 0.54 5.44 -3.17
CA TYR A 92 -0.50 6.33 -2.63
C TYR A 92 -0.02 7.77 -2.59
N PRO A 93 -0.93 8.76 -2.68
CA PRO A 93 -0.59 10.17 -2.49
C PRO A 93 -0.06 10.43 -1.07
N ARG A 94 1.09 11.10 -0.97
CA ARG A 94 1.78 11.37 0.30
C ARG A 94 1.85 12.87 0.57
N MET A 95 1.88 13.25 1.86
CA MET A 95 2.16 14.63 2.24
C MET A 95 3.59 14.99 1.87
N CYS A 96 3.75 16.17 1.29
CA CYS A 96 5.08 16.79 1.18
C CYS A 96 5.59 17.13 2.57
N VAL A 97 6.89 16.97 2.77
CA VAL A 97 7.55 17.44 3.99
C VAL A 97 7.56 18.97 4.01
N TYR A 98 7.32 19.54 5.19
CA TYR A 98 7.51 20.94 5.48
C TYR A 98 8.66 21.09 6.46
N ASP A 99 9.71 21.76 6.06
CA ASP A 99 10.86 22.05 6.91
C ASP A 99 11.10 23.55 7.07
N ASP A 100 11.94 23.94 8.04
CA ASP A 100 12.25 25.33 8.37
C ASP A 100 13.27 25.99 7.43
N VAL A 101 13.89 25.21 6.55
CA VAL A 101 14.90 25.69 5.59
C VAL A 101 14.27 26.07 4.26
N ARG A 102 13.37 25.22 3.73
CA ARG A 102 12.80 25.36 2.40
C ARG A 102 11.28 25.49 2.39
N GLY A 103 10.61 25.34 3.53
CA GLY A 103 9.16 25.24 3.59
C GLY A 103 8.65 23.92 3.01
N TRP A 104 7.63 23.94 2.20
CA TRP A 104 7.10 22.76 1.53
C TRP A 104 8.08 22.20 0.50
N ASN A 105 8.49 20.94 0.67
CA ASN A 105 9.27 20.21 -0.33
C ASN A 105 8.33 19.77 -1.45
N VAL A 106 8.29 20.55 -2.51
CA VAL A 106 7.38 20.37 -3.64
C VAL A 106 8.08 20.00 -4.95
N ASN A 107 9.35 19.62 -4.87
CA ASN A 107 10.11 19.22 -6.05
C ASN A 107 9.48 17.98 -6.69
N PRO A 108 9.31 17.97 -8.02
CA PRO A 108 8.83 16.80 -8.72
C PRO A 108 9.86 15.67 -8.66
N TYR A 109 9.41 14.43 -8.87
CA TYR A 109 10.30 13.30 -8.97
C TYR A 109 11.11 13.34 -10.27
N LEU A 110 12.39 13.63 -10.15
CA LEU A 110 13.32 13.75 -11.29
C LEU A 110 14.19 12.50 -11.53
N GLY A 111 14.02 11.50 -10.69
CA GLY A 111 14.56 10.15 -10.90
C GLY A 111 15.92 9.84 -10.32
N ALA A 112 16.75 10.80 -10.01
CA ALA A 112 18.12 10.54 -9.54
C ALA A 112 18.27 10.51 -7.99
N SER A 113 17.19 10.77 -7.24
CA SER A 113 17.19 10.80 -5.78
C SER A 113 15.97 10.10 -5.20
N GLU A 114 16.03 9.76 -3.93
CA GLU A 114 14.92 9.16 -3.19
C GLU A 114 13.91 10.21 -2.72
N PHE A 115 12.75 9.77 -2.26
CA PHE A 115 11.74 10.65 -1.70
C PHE A 115 12.14 11.16 -0.33
N TYR A 116 11.86 12.43 -0.08
CA TYR A 116 11.94 13.05 1.24
C TYR A 116 10.59 12.85 1.94
N LEU A 117 10.56 12.05 3.00
CA LEU A 117 9.35 11.60 3.68
C LEU A 117 9.47 11.78 5.19
N GLU A 118 8.37 12.23 5.80
CA GLU A 118 8.18 12.20 7.23
C GLU A 118 7.83 10.81 7.75
N TYR A 119 8.09 10.58 9.02
CA TYR A 119 7.61 9.41 9.72
C TYR A 119 6.13 9.54 10.08
N GLY A 120 5.42 8.44 10.03
CA GLY A 120 4.01 8.37 10.42
C GLY A 120 3.60 6.95 10.80
N ASP A 121 2.39 6.85 11.34
CA ASP A 121 1.75 5.58 11.62
C ASP A 121 0.84 5.20 10.45
N PHE A 122 0.85 3.91 10.10
CA PHE A 122 0.04 3.40 9.00
C PHE A 122 -0.87 2.27 9.48
N GLU A 123 -2.11 2.33 9.03
CA GLU A 123 -3.08 1.24 9.07
C GLU A 123 -3.52 0.95 7.64
N VAL A 124 -3.33 -0.29 7.18
CA VAL A 124 -3.53 -0.67 5.79
C VAL A 124 -4.45 -1.87 5.70
N SER A 125 -5.48 -1.76 4.87
CA SER A 125 -6.38 -2.87 4.54
C SER A 125 -6.27 -3.18 3.07
N ILE A 126 -5.86 -4.41 2.73
CA ILE A 126 -5.69 -4.87 1.34
C ILE A 126 -6.68 -5.99 1.08
N THR A 127 -7.61 -5.76 0.17
CA THR A 127 -8.55 -6.78 -0.28
C THR A 127 -8.06 -7.39 -1.58
N ALA A 128 -7.82 -8.68 -1.56
CA ALA A 128 -7.30 -9.46 -2.68
C ALA A 128 -8.13 -10.74 -2.89
N PRO A 129 -8.00 -11.43 -4.04
CA PRO A 129 -8.62 -12.73 -4.26
C PRO A 129 -8.31 -13.71 -3.14
N SER A 130 -9.28 -14.55 -2.75
CA SER A 130 -9.20 -15.40 -1.55
C SER A 130 -8.07 -16.42 -1.55
N ASN A 131 -7.53 -16.78 -2.72
CA ASN A 131 -6.38 -17.68 -2.88
C ASN A 131 -5.03 -16.97 -2.85
N HIS A 132 -5.00 -15.62 -2.83
CA HIS A 132 -3.77 -14.85 -2.70
C HIS A 132 -3.25 -14.88 -1.25
N ILE A 133 -1.94 -14.85 -1.13
CA ILE A 133 -1.24 -14.36 0.04
C ILE A 133 -0.91 -12.89 -0.21
N VAL A 134 -1.10 -12.07 0.81
CA VAL A 134 -0.66 -10.67 0.82
C VAL A 134 0.42 -10.53 1.87
N VAL A 135 1.52 -9.89 1.52
CA VAL A 135 2.57 -9.46 2.44
C VAL A 135 2.68 -7.93 2.36
N CYS A 136 2.83 -7.28 3.49
CA CYS A 136 2.89 -5.82 3.58
C CYS A 136 3.85 -5.39 4.68
N SER A 137 4.33 -4.16 4.59
CA SER A 137 5.08 -3.54 5.67
C SER A 137 4.25 -3.54 6.95
N GLY A 138 4.89 -3.88 8.09
CA GLY A 138 4.25 -3.90 9.39
C GLY A 138 3.73 -5.27 9.83
N GLU A 139 2.90 -5.26 10.85
CA GLU A 139 2.35 -6.46 11.47
C GLU A 139 0.95 -6.77 10.97
N LEU A 140 0.70 -8.01 10.59
CA LEU A 140 -0.64 -8.51 10.24
C LEU A 140 -1.48 -8.64 11.51
N THR A 141 -2.61 -7.92 11.57
CA THR A 141 -3.47 -7.85 12.77
C THR A 141 -4.63 -8.85 12.78
N ASN A 142 -4.94 -9.47 11.62
CA ASN A 142 -6.07 -10.40 11.49
C ASN A 142 -5.69 -11.76 10.85
N PRO A 143 -4.64 -12.44 11.33
CA PRO A 143 -4.16 -13.68 10.71
C PRO A 143 -5.25 -14.78 10.65
N ALA A 144 -6.13 -14.85 11.64
CA ALA A 144 -7.21 -15.84 11.69
C ALA A 144 -8.26 -15.69 10.57
N ALA A 145 -8.40 -14.49 10.00
CA ALA A 145 -9.34 -14.24 8.91
C ALA A 145 -8.78 -14.58 7.53
N VAL A 146 -7.45 -14.66 7.39
CA VAL A 146 -6.79 -14.73 6.08
C VAL A 146 -5.97 -15.99 5.89
N TYR A 147 -5.34 -16.53 6.93
CA TYR A 147 -4.61 -17.78 6.90
C TYR A 147 -5.46 -18.97 7.31
N SER A 148 -5.17 -20.14 6.75
CA SER A 148 -5.70 -21.41 7.22
C SER A 148 -5.21 -21.72 8.65
N ILE A 149 -5.87 -22.66 9.33
CA ILE A 149 -5.46 -23.11 10.67
C ILE A 149 -4.02 -23.63 10.67
N GLU A 150 -3.62 -24.31 9.61
CA GLU A 150 -2.27 -24.89 9.49
C GLU A 150 -1.22 -23.80 9.26
N GLU A 151 -1.48 -22.83 8.37
CA GLU A 151 -0.61 -21.68 8.16
C GLU A 151 -0.44 -20.85 9.44
N GLN A 152 -1.51 -20.68 10.23
CA GLN A 152 -1.45 -20.00 11.54
C GLN A 152 -0.56 -20.73 12.55
N LYS A 153 -0.63 -22.05 12.62
CA LYS A 153 0.26 -22.86 13.48
C LYS A 153 1.72 -22.70 13.08
N ARG A 154 2.02 -22.77 11.78
CA ARG A 154 3.38 -22.59 11.25
C ARG A 154 3.90 -21.17 11.53
N LEU A 155 3.06 -20.14 11.39
CA LEU A 155 3.41 -18.76 11.77
C LEU A 155 3.71 -18.62 13.27
N ALA A 156 2.91 -19.27 14.13
CA ALA A 156 3.18 -19.28 15.57
C ALA A 156 4.52 -19.96 15.90
N GLN A 157 4.83 -21.06 15.22
CA GLN A 157 6.12 -21.73 15.32
C GLN A 157 7.28 -20.86 14.85
N ALA A 158 7.12 -20.14 13.72
CA ALA A 158 8.13 -19.24 13.18
C ALA A 158 8.54 -18.13 14.17
N LYS A 159 7.57 -17.58 14.91
CA LYS A 159 7.83 -16.57 15.95
C LYS A 159 8.74 -17.03 17.09
N LEU A 160 8.87 -18.33 17.27
CA LEU A 160 9.68 -18.96 18.32
C LEU A 160 10.94 -19.64 17.78
N SER A 161 11.15 -19.61 16.48
CA SER A 161 12.22 -20.36 15.80
C SER A 161 13.32 -19.43 15.29
N ASP A 162 14.56 -19.76 15.61
CA ASP A 162 15.75 -19.11 15.00
C ASP A 162 16.06 -19.67 13.60
N LYS A 163 15.29 -20.66 13.14
CA LYS A 163 15.38 -21.22 11.79
C LYS A 163 14.13 -20.87 11.01
N THR A 164 14.29 -20.70 9.71
CA THR A 164 13.18 -20.49 8.78
C THR A 164 12.15 -21.62 8.87
N VAL A 165 10.88 -21.24 9.00
CA VAL A 165 9.72 -22.14 9.00
C VAL A 165 8.92 -21.89 7.74
N LEU A 166 8.66 -22.96 6.99
CA LEU A 166 7.84 -22.89 5.78
C LEU A 166 6.36 -22.76 6.16
N ILE A 167 5.76 -21.61 5.85
CA ILE A 167 4.35 -21.32 6.16
C ILE A 167 3.44 -21.87 5.07
N ARG A 168 3.82 -21.69 3.80
CA ARG A 168 3.10 -22.20 2.63
C ARG A 168 4.09 -22.78 1.63
N SER A 169 3.93 -24.05 1.31
CA SER A 169 4.84 -24.80 0.45
C SER A 169 4.53 -24.66 -1.05
N ALA A 170 5.48 -25.08 -1.89
CA ALA A 170 5.29 -25.17 -3.33
C ALA A 170 4.18 -26.17 -3.72
N ASP A 171 4.08 -27.28 -2.99
CA ASP A 171 3.04 -28.30 -3.26
C ASP A 171 1.66 -27.77 -2.92
N GLU A 172 1.52 -27.01 -1.83
CA GLU A 172 0.26 -26.33 -1.49
C GLU A 172 -0.12 -25.30 -2.56
N VAL A 173 0.83 -24.51 -3.07
CA VAL A 173 0.59 -23.57 -4.18
C VAL A 173 0.15 -24.29 -5.45
N ASN A 174 0.81 -25.40 -5.80
CA ASN A 174 0.49 -26.17 -7.00
C ASN A 174 -0.87 -26.88 -6.91
N SER A 175 -1.32 -27.22 -5.70
CA SER A 175 -2.60 -27.88 -5.43
C SER A 175 -3.80 -26.93 -5.39
N LEU A 176 -3.56 -25.59 -5.28
CA LEU A 176 -4.63 -24.61 -5.24
C LEU A 176 -5.42 -24.60 -6.56
N SER A 177 -6.75 -24.53 -6.43
CA SER A 177 -7.61 -24.31 -7.59
C SER A 177 -7.26 -22.99 -8.27
N LYS A 178 -7.01 -23.03 -9.58
CA LYS A 178 -6.76 -21.83 -10.40
C LYS A 178 -8.05 -21.01 -10.60
N SER A 179 -9.20 -21.58 -10.34
CA SER A 179 -10.49 -20.90 -10.43
C SER A 179 -10.82 -20.22 -9.10
N VAL A 180 -10.75 -18.91 -9.07
CA VAL A 180 -11.24 -18.11 -7.95
C VAL A 180 -12.66 -17.67 -8.27
N SER A 181 -13.63 -18.13 -7.51
CA SER A 181 -15.06 -17.84 -7.68
C SER A 181 -15.45 -16.40 -7.21
N GLY A 182 -14.64 -15.40 -7.48
CA GLY A 182 -14.91 -14.02 -7.07
C GLY A 182 -14.79 -13.73 -5.56
N ALA A 183 -14.50 -14.73 -4.73
CA ALA A 183 -14.31 -14.55 -3.29
C ALA A 183 -13.02 -13.76 -3.00
N THR A 184 -13.09 -12.88 -2.00
CA THR A 184 -11.94 -12.07 -1.55
C THR A 184 -11.68 -12.24 -0.07
N LYS A 185 -10.47 -11.88 0.36
CA LYS A 185 -10.07 -11.73 1.77
C LYS A 185 -9.47 -10.36 1.97
N THR A 186 -9.63 -9.78 3.15
CA THR A 186 -9.03 -8.50 3.52
C THR A 186 -7.95 -8.72 4.57
N TRP A 187 -6.77 -8.27 4.25
CA TRP A 187 -5.55 -8.33 5.06
C TRP A 187 -5.34 -6.99 5.74
N ASN A 188 -5.24 -6.95 7.06
CA ASN A 188 -5.08 -5.73 7.85
C ASN A 188 -3.70 -5.65 8.47
N TYR A 189 -2.96 -4.61 8.13
CA TYR A 189 -1.61 -4.37 8.62
C TYR A 189 -1.52 -3.07 9.39
N LYS A 190 -0.62 -3.02 10.38
CA LYS A 190 -0.28 -1.81 11.13
C LYS A 190 1.22 -1.68 11.28
N ILE A 191 1.72 -0.47 11.12
CA ILE A 191 3.12 -0.14 11.41
C ILE A 191 3.17 1.28 11.99
N LYS A 192 4.05 1.48 12.98
CA LYS A 192 4.28 2.77 13.61
C LYS A 192 5.63 3.32 13.21
N ASN A 193 5.70 4.64 13.16
CA ASN A 193 6.94 5.38 12.94
C ASN A 193 7.71 4.90 11.70
N ALA A 194 7.00 4.73 10.59
CA ALA A 194 7.55 4.36 9.29
C ALA A 194 7.45 5.51 8.30
N ARG A 195 8.33 5.54 7.32
CA ARG A 195 8.31 6.57 6.26
C ARG A 195 7.44 6.18 5.08
N ASP A 196 7.31 4.90 4.83
CA ASP A 196 6.57 4.38 3.69
C ASP A 196 6.07 2.96 3.96
N ILE A 197 5.14 2.51 3.13
CA ILE A 197 4.61 1.16 3.15
C ILE A 197 4.54 0.61 1.73
N SER A 198 4.89 -0.65 1.60
CA SER A 198 4.78 -1.41 0.37
C SER A 198 4.10 -2.75 0.62
N TRP A 199 3.57 -3.35 -0.42
CA TRP A 199 2.94 -4.64 -0.32
C TRP A 199 3.11 -5.47 -1.60
N ALA A 200 2.95 -6.77 -1.47
CA ALA A 200 2.90 -7.69 -2.60
C ALA A 200 1.76 -8.69 -2.41
N SER A 201 1.23 -9.19 -3.52
CA SER A 201 0.11 -10.13 -3.50
C SER A 201 0.21 -11.13 -4.63
N SER A 202 0.01 -12.41 -4.33
CA SER A 202 -0.03 -13.47 -5.34
C SER A 202 -0.67 -14.75 -4.84
N ALA A 203 -1.31 -15.49 -5.74
CA ALA A 203 -1.65 -16.89 -5.53
C ALA A 203 -0.41 -17.81 -5.62
N ALA A 204 0.65 -17.37 -6.30
CA ALA A 204 1.87 -18.13 -6.56
C ALA A 204 2.91 -18.07 -5.44
N PHE A 205 2.67 -17.30 -4.36
CA PHE A 205 3.65 -17.15 -3.29
C PHE A 205 3.85 -18.44 -2.49
N ILE A 206 5.10 -18.88 -2.42
CA ILE A 206 5.62 -19.70 -1.34
C ILE A 206 5.97 -18.73 -0.22
N LEU A 207 5.64 -19.07 1.01
CA LEU A 207 5.86 -18.20 2.16
C LEU A 207 6.65 -18.94 3.23
N ASP A 208 7.71 -18.31 3.70
CA ASP A 208 8.46 -18.73 4.88
C ASP A 208 8.63 -17.55 5.85
N ALA A 209 8.97 -17.85 7.08
CA ALA A 209 9.21 -16.87 8.12
C ALA A 209 10.21 -17.37 9.15
N ALA A 210 10.92 -16.45 9.78
CA ALA A 210 11.79 -16.67 10.92
C ALA A 210 11.60 -15.54 11.94
N LYS A 211 12.10 -15.76 13.16
CA LYS A 211 12.15 -14.73 14.21
C LYS A 211 13.18 -13.67 13.86
#